data_49ca5881e7555a75f4c2c5e2c780f2eb
#
_entry.id   49ca5881e7555a75f4c2c5e2c780f2eb
#
_cell.length_a   1.000
_cell.length_b   1.000
_cell.length_c   1.000
_cell.angle_alpha   90.00
_cell.angle_beta   90.00
_cell.angle_gamma   90.00
#
_symmetry.space_group_name_H-M   'P 1'
#
loop_
_entity.id
_entity.type
_entity.pdbx_description
1 polymer ?
#
loop_
_entity_poly.entity_id
_entity_poly.type
_entity_poly.pdbx_seq_one_letter_code
_entity_poly.pdbx_strand_id
1 'polypeptide(L)'
;MDQPLCKSSIVVAMGSHDVRTAEYAAQLVLDGWAPLLLCSGGLGRLTSGVWQKTEADRFAEAAIQTGLSPEKILRETRSTNTGENLAYSKALWEENNLSVNSVLLVQKPYMERRLYAAAQLKWPNLRITVSSPPIPFEAYPTLDFPMDTVINIMVGDFQRILIYPEKGYAVAQLVPESVQMAFDSLVHSGFVDQLIEQ
;
A
#
# COMPACT_ATOMS: atom_id res chain seq x y z
N MET A 1 -0.44 6.95 -9.62
CA MET A 1 -0.44 6.33 -10.97
C MET A 1 -1.86 6.44 -11.51
N ASP A 2 -2.10 7.06 -12.63
CA ASP A 2 -3.45 7.14 -13.22
C ASP A 2 -3.81 5.83 -13.96
N GLN A 3 -3.98 4.75 -13.21
CA GLN A 3 -4.48 3.51 -13.76
C GLN A 3 -6.02 3.52 -13.68
N PRO A 4 -6.74 3.24 -14.77
CA PRO A 4 -8.18 3.07 -14.68
C PRO A 4 -8.52 1.87 -13.81
N LEU A 5 -9.51 2.01 -12.96
CA LEU A 5 -10.02 0.90 -12.15
C LEU A 5 -10.52 -0.22 -13.05
N CYS A 6 -10.17 -1.46 -12.70
CA CYS A 6 -10.61 -2.67 -13.37
C CYS A 6 -11.24 -3.64 -12.39
N LYS A 7 -12.34 -4.28 -12.77
CA LYS A 7 -12.91 -5.37 -11.97
C LYS A 7 -11.87 -6.44 -11.73
N SER A 8 -11.74 -6.84 -10.48
CA SER A 8 -10.70 -7.74 -10.00
C SER A 8 -11.28 -8.89 -9.18
N SER A 9 -10.51 -9.95 -9.01
CA SER A 9 -10.91 -11.10 -8.20
C SER A 9 -10.98 -10.73 -6.70
N ILE A 10 -10.14 -9.80 -6.27
CA ILE A 10 -10.05 -9.36 -4.87
C ILE A 10 -9.50 -7.93 -4.80
N VAL A 11 -9.95 -7.14 -3.83
CA VAL A 11 -9.28 -5.93 -3.34
C VAL A 11 -8.35 -6.30 -2.22
N VAL A 12 -7.12 -5.81 -2.23
CA VAL A 12 -6.18 -5.98 -1.11
C VAL A 12 -5.79 -4.60 -0.57
N ALA A 13 -6.21 -4.31 0.65
CA ALA A 13 -5.80 -3.13 1.41
C ALA A 13 -4.46 -3.44 2.10
N MET A 14 -3.42 -2.77 1.65
CA MET A 14 -2.05 -2.96 2.15
C MET A 14 -1.85 -2.16 3.43
N GLY A 15 -1.46 -2.82 4.50
CA GLY A 15 -1.31 -2.26 5.83
C GLY A 15 -0.47 -0.99 5.88
N SER A 16 -0.92 -0.07 6.70
CA SER A 16 -0.27 1.22 6.96
C SER A 16 -0.90 1.90 8.18
N HIS A 17 -0.29 3.01 8.62
CA HIS A 17 -0.85 3.86 9.68
C HIS A 17 -2.13 4.62 9.27
N ASP A 18 -2.47 4.67 7.97
CA ASP A 18 -3.57 5.47 7.43
C ASP A 18 -4.80 4.61 7.12
N VAL A 19 -5.80 4.68 7.99
CA VAL A 19 -7.04 3.89 7.87
C VAL A 19 -7.92 4.33 6.68
N ARG A 20 -7.73 5.54 6.13
CA ARG A 20 -8.44 6.01 4.93
C ARG A 20 -8.22 5.07 3.74
N THR A 21 -7.07 4.38 3.73
CA THR A 21 -6.77 3.31 2.75
C THR A 21 -7.78 2.17 2.84
N ALA A 22 -8.15 1.75 4.06
CA ALA A 22 -9.12 0.68 4.27
C ALA A 22 -10.55 1.11 3.96
N GLU A 23 -10.92 2.33 4.32
CA GLU A 23 -12.23 2.91 4.01
C GLU A 23 -12.45 2.96 2.49
N TYR A 24 -11.46 3.45 1.76
CA TYR A 24 -11.51 3.47 0.29
C TYR A 24 -11.54 2.07 -0.32
N ALA A 25 -10.75 1.13 0.19
CA ALA A 25 -10.77 -0.26 -0.25
C ALA A 25 -12.13 -0.95 -0.01
N ALA A 26 -12.77 -0.66 1.14
CA ALA A 26 -14.10 -1.14 1.43
C ALA A 26 -15.14 -0.56 0.46
N GLN A 27 -15.05 0.75 0.16
CA GLN A 27 -15.93 1.39 -0.81
C GLN A 27 -15.80 0.75 -2.20
N LEU A 28 -14.58 0.41 -2.64
CA LEU A 28 -14.37 -0.30 -3.91
C LEU A 28 -15.08 -1.66 -3.96
N VAL A 29 -15.12 -2.40 -2.85
CA VAL A 29 -15.87 -3.65 -2.78
C VAL A 29 -17.38 -3.40 -2.77
N LEU A 30 -17.87 -2.39 -2.04
CA LEU A 30 -19.27 -1.99 -2.04
C LEU A 30 -19.75 -1.56 -3.43
N ASP A 31 -18.91 -0.85 -4.19
CA ASP A 31 -19.15 -0.42 -5.57
C ASP A 31 -19.02 -1.59 -6.57
N GLY A 32 -18.69 -2.78 -6.12
CA GLY A 32 -18.64 -4.00 -6.91
C GLY A 32 -17.39 -4.14 -7.80
N TRP A 33 -16.28 -3.48 -7.46
CA TRP A 33 -15.00 -3.66 -8.17
C TRP A 33 -14.36 -5.02 -7.89
N ALA A 34 -14.66 -5.63 -6.74
CA ALA A 34 -14.33 -7.01 -6.42
C ALA A 34 -15.33 -7.59 -5.40
N PRO A 35 -15.45 -8.92 -5.28
CA PRO A 35 -16.36 -9.55 -4.32
C PRO A 35 -15.87 -9.52 -2.87
N LEU A 36 -14.55 -9.44 -2.66
CA LEU A 36 -13.90 -9.60 -1.35
C LEU A 36 -12.85 -8.50 -1.12
N LEU A 37 -12.68 -8.15 0.15
CA LEU A 37 -11.57 -7.36 0.69
C LEU A 37 -10.61 -8.25 1.47
N LEU A 38 -9.31 -8.14 1.23
CA LEU A 38 -8.27 -8.66 2.10
C LEU A 38 -7.54 -7.48 2.74
N CYS A 39 -7.56 -7.40 4.07
CA CYS A 39 -6.76 -6.47 4.85
C CYS A 39 -5.46 -7.18 5.25
N SER A 40 -4.31 -6.66 4.82
CA SER A 40 -3.01 -7.25 5.13
C SER A 40 -2.15 -6.29 5.92
N GLY A 41 -1.60 -6.74 7.04
CA GLY A 41 -0.67 -5.98 7.86
C GLY A 41 -0.69 -6.42 9.33
N GLY A 42 0.45 -6.83 9.84
CA GLY A 42 0.70 -6.98 11.28
C GLY A 42 1.00 -5.63 11.93
N LEU A 43 2.08 -5.53 12.66
CA LEU A 43 2.60 -4.26 13.19
C LEU A 43 3.86 -3.88 12.42
N GLY A 44 3.72 -2.91 11.55
CA GLY A 44 4.82 -2.38 10.74
C GLY A 44 5.65 -1.33 11.48
N ARG A 45 6.65 -0.76 10.79
CA ARG A 45 7.61 0.18 11.37
C ARG A 45 6.97 1.42 12.03
N LEU A 46 5.87 1.94 11.48
CA LEU A 46 5.19 3.14 11.98
C LEU A 46 4.08 2.83 12.99
N THR A 47 3.74 1.57 13.21
CA THR A 47 2.63 1.15 14.06
C THR A 47 3.09 0.29 15.24
N SER A 48 4.28 -0.33 15.13
CA SER A 48 4.90 -1.09 16.22
C SER A 48 5.20 -0.19 17.43
N GLY A 49 4.76 -0.63 18.62
CA GLY A 49 4.90 0.14 19.86
C GLY A 49 3.87 1.28 20.02
N VAL A 50 3.08 1.58 18.99
CA VAL A 50 2.03 2.62 19.02
C VAL A 50 0.64 1.97 19.05
N TRP A 51 0.42 0.95 18.24
CA TRP A 51 -0.86 0.27 18.15
C TRP A 51 -0.87 -1.04 18.94
N GLN A 52 -2.04 -1.34 19.57
CA GLN A 52 -2.27 -2.62 20.26
C GLN A 52 -2.87 -3.68 19.33
N LYS A 53 -3.55 -3.25 18.25
CA LYS A 53 -4.14 -4.11 17.22
C LYS A 53 -3.29 -4.05 15.97
N THR A 54 -3.30 -5.13 15.20
CA THR A 54 -2.61 -5.18 13.90
C THR A 54 -3.21 -4.18 12.91
N GLU A 55 -2.44 -3.81 11.89
CA GLU A 55 -2.93 -2.94 10.81
C GLU A 55 -4.13 -3.58 10.10
N ALA A 56 -4.08 -4.90 9.86
CA ALA A 56 -5.19 -5.65 9.25
C ALA A 56 -6.46 -5.63 10.10
N ASP A 57 -6.36 -5.74 11.44
CA ASP A 57 -7.52 -5.66 12.32
C ASP A 57 -8.14 -4.27 12.31
N ARG A 58 -7.32 -3.22 12.38
CA ARG A 58 -7.80 -1.84 12.29
C ARG A 58 -8.43 -1.53 10.93
N PHE A 59 -7.84 -2.07 9.87
CA PHE A 59 -8.39 -1.93 8.51
C PHE A 59 -9.73 -2.65 8.37
N ALA A 60 -9.85 -3.85 8.93
CA ALA A 60 -11.11 -4.57 8.94
C ALA A 60 -12.20 -3.83 9.74
N GLU A 61 -11.84 -3.24 10.88
CA GLU A 61 -12.77 -2.41 11.66
C GLU A 61 -13.24 -1.19 10.87
N ALA A 62 -12.34 -0.46 10.21
CA ALA A 62 -12.68 0.68 9.36
C ALA A 62 -13.56 0.26 8.18
N ALA A 63 -13.27 -0.87 7.55
CA ALA A 63 -14.07 -1.41 6.46
C ALA A 63 -15.50 -1.77 6.90
N ILE A 64 -15.66 -2.36 8.10
CA ILE A 64 -16.97 -2.65 8.69
C ILE A 64 -17.73 -1.35 9.00
N GLN A 65 -17.06 -0.34 9.53
CA GLN A 65 -17.65 0.98 9.78
C GLN A 65 -18.10 1.69 8.49
N THR A 66 -17.42 1.43 7.37
CA THR A 66 -17.83 1.89 6.03
C THR A 66 -19.08 1.15 5.50
N GLY A 67 -19.49 0.06 6.15
CA GLY A 67 -20.70 -0.73 5.79
C GLY A 67 -20.40 -2.05 5.09
N LEU A 68 -19.11 -2.43 4.98
CA LEU A 68 -18.77 -3.73 4.39
C LEU A 68 -19.05 -4.86 5.37
N SER A 69 -19.74 -5.89 4.91
CA SER A 69 -20.11 -7.05 5.72
C SER A 69 -18.85 -7.87 6.12
N PRO A 70 -18.73 -8.30 7.40
CA PRO A 70 -17.54 -9.00 7.90
C PRO A 70 -17.17 -10.27 7.13
N GLU A 71 -18.16 -10.99 6.59
CA GLU A 71 -17.93 -12.19 5.78
C GLU A 71 -17.24 -11.93 4.44
N LYS A 72 -17.18 -10.67 4.01
CA LYS A 72 -16.43 -10.24 2.81
C LYS A 72 -15.00 -9.82 3.12
N ILE A 73 -14.54 -9.94 4.37
CA ILE A 73 -13.24 -9.43 4.81
C ILE A 73 -12.34 -10.59 5.24
N LEU A 74 -11.22 -10.74 4.56
CA LEU A 74 -10.11 -11.59 4.98
C LEU A 74 -9.07 -10.74 5.72
N ARG A 75 -8.39 -11.32 6.72
CA ARG A 75 -7.36 -10.63 7.52
C ARG A 75 -6.06 -11.40 7.51
N GLU A 76 -5.00 -10.76 7.07
CA GLU A 76 -3.61 -11.22 7.19
C GLU A 76 -2.89 -10.34 8.22
N THR A 77 -2.50 -10.89 9.36
CA THR A 77 -2.06 -10.15 10.55
C THR A 77 -0.58 -10.35 10.90
N ARG A 78 0.20 -11.06 10.08
CA ARG A 78 1.57 -11.47 10.41
C ARG A 78 2.63 -10.57 9.77
N SER A 79 2.32 -9.98 8.63
CA SER A 79 3.28 -9.21 7.83
C SER A 79 3.75 -7.94 8.54
N THR A 80 5.03 -7.62 8.38
CA THR A 80 5.68 -6.44 8.97
C THR A 80 6.22 -5.45 7.93
N ASN A 81 6.17 -5.82 6.66
CA ASN A 81 6.67 -5.04 5.53
C ASN A 81 5.91 -5.37 4.23
N THR A 82 6.08 -4.52 3.21
CA THR A 82 5.37 -4.66 1.92
C THR A 82 5.60 -6.01 1.24
N GLY A 83 6.81 -6.56 1.31
CA GLY A 83 7.12 -7.85 0.69
C GLY A 83 6.38 -9.01 1.36
N GLU A 84 6.29 -8.98 2.68
CA GLU A 84 5.52 -9.95 3.47
C GLU A 84 4.02 -9.76 3.27
N ASN A 85 3.52 -8.51 3.23
CA ASN A 85 2.12 -8.25 2.92
C ASN A 85 1.71 -8.93 1.61
N LEU A 86 2.52 -8.79 0.55
CA LEU A 86 2.27 -9.45 -0.72
C LEU A 86 2.33 -10.99 -0.59
N ALA A 87 3.39 -11.52 0.03
CA ALA A 87 3.58 -12.96 0.15
C ALA A 87 2.47 -13.63 0.98
N TYR A 88 2.13 -13.05 2.14
CA TYR A 88 1.13 -13.65 3.04
C TYR A 88 -0.30 -13.41 2.58
N SER A 89 -0.58 -12.30 1.85
CA SER A 89 -1.85 -12.15 1.16
C SER A 89 -2.07 -13.26 0.14
N LYS A 90 -1.03 -13.60 -0.64
CA LYS A 90 -1.11 -14.69 -1.59
C LYS A 90 -1.36 -16.02 -0.88
N ALA A 91 -0.59 -16.34 0.14
CA ALA A 91 -0.79 -17.56 0.92
C ALA A 91 -2.23 -17.65 1.48
N LEU A 92 -2.76 -16.54 2.01
CA LEU A 92 -4.09 -16.52 2.61
C LEU A 92 -5.20 -16.81 1.60
N TRP A 93 -5.17 -16.21 0.40
CA TRP A 93 -6.23 -16.52 -0.58
C TRP A 93 -6.08 -17.95 -1.16
N GLU A 94 -4.85 -18.49 -1.27
CA GLU A 94 -4.61 -19.89 -1.66
C GLU A 94 -5.12 -20.86 -0.59
N GLU A 95 -4.88 -20.60 0.69
CA GLU A 95 -5.41 -21.37 1.83
C GLU A 95 -6.95 -21.37 1.86
N ASN A 96 -7.58 -20.28 1.43
CA ASN A 96 -9.03 -20.17 1.31
C ASN A 96 -9.58 -20.71 -0.04
N ASN A 97 -8.75 -21.35 -0.86
CA ASN A 97 -9.12 -21.89 -2.17
C ASN A 97 -9.73 -20.82 -3.12
N LEU A 98 -9.31 -19.56 -3.03
CA LEU A 98 -9.79 -18.51 -3.90
C LEU A 98 -9.00 -18.49 -5.22
N SER A 99 -9.73 -18.54 -6.33
CA SER A 99 -9.14 -18.41 -7.67
C SER A 99 -8.91 -16.92 -7.98
N VAL A 100 -7.70 -16.44 -7.73
CA VAL A 100 -7.31 -15.05 -7.96
C VAL A 100 -6.48 -14.95 -9.24
N ASN A 101 -6.98 -14.23 -10.24
CA ASN A 101 -6.28 -13.94 -11.49
C ASN A 101 -6.04 -12.43 -11.70
N SER A 102 -6.67 -11.60 -10.87
CA SER A 102 -6.53 -10.16 -10.88
C SER A 102 -6.69 -9.58 -9.48
N VAL A 103 -5.89 -8.56 -9.17
CA VAL A 103 -5.87 -7.92 -7.86
C VAL A 103 -5.96 -6.40 -8.03
N LEU A 104 -6.82 -5.78 -7.23
CA LEU A 104 -6.85 -4.34 -7.04
C LEU A 104 -6.19 -4.03 -5.70
N LEU A 105 -4.96 -3.56 -5.76
CA LEU A 105 -4.17 -3.16 -4.59
C LEU A 105 -4.54 -1.74 -4.18
N VAL A 106 -4.75 -1.53 -2.90
CA VAL A 106 -5.03 -0.20 -2.34
C VAL A 106 -3.98 0.16 -1.30
N GLN A 107 -3.39 1.33 -1.48
CA GLN A 107 -2.38 1.89 -0.57
C GLN A 107 -2.46 3.43 -0.56
N LYS A 108 -1.61 4.08 0.21
CA LYS A 108 -1.46 5.55 0.24
C LYS A 108 -1.04 6.08 -1.13
N PRO A 109 -1.44 7.28 -1.54
CA PRO A 109 -1.16 7.81 -2.89
C PRO A 109 0.31 7.73 -3.30
N TYR A 110 1.23 8.13 -2.43
CA TYR A 110 2.67 8.15 -2.71
C TYR A 110 3.31 6.75 -2.74
N MET A 111 2.60 5.72 -2.25
CA MET A 111 3.07 4.33 -2.25
C MET A 111 2.71 3.54 -3.51
N GLU A 112 1.82 4.04 -4.36
CA GLU A 112 1.29 3.30 -5.51
C GLU A 112 2.38 2.72 -6.40
N ARG A 113 3.34 3.55 -6.85
CA ARG A 113 4.42 3.09 -7.74
C ARG A 113 5.32 2.05 -7.11
N ARG A 114 5.69 2.26 -5.83
CA ARG A 114 6.53 1.33 -5.10
C ARG A 114 5.83 -0.02 -4.91
N LEU A 115 4.55 0.02 -4.53
CA LEU A 115 3.74 -1.19 -4.36
C LEU A 115 3.56 -1.93 -5.69
N TYR A 116 3.26 -1.22 -6.78
CA TYR A 116 3.13 -1.81 -8.10
C TYR A 116 4.40 -2.56 -8.51
N ALA A 117 5.56 -1.94 -8.36
CA ALA A 117 6.84 -2.56 -8.73
C ALA A 117 7.17 -3.81 -7.90
N ALA A 118 6.86 -3.80 -6.60
CA ALA A 118 7.03 -4.96 -5.73
C ALA A 118 6.04 -6.09 -6.10
N ALA A 119 4.78 -5.73 -6.38
CA ALA A 119 3.74 -6.69 -6.75
C ALA A 119 4.02 -7.34 -8.12
N GLN A 120 4.49 -6.58 -9.11
CA GLN A 120 4.90 -7.10 -10.42
C GLN A 120 6.00 -8.16 -10.30
N LEU A 121 6.95 -7.96 -9.39
CA LEU A 121 7.99 -8.96 -9.12
C LEU A 121 7.44 -10.22 -8.45
N LYS A 122 6.54 -10.04 -7.45
CA LYS A 122 6.02 -11.16 -6.65
C LYS A 122 4.92 -11.94 -7.35
N TRP A 123 4.15 -11.27 -8.21
CA TRP A 123 2.95 -11.82 -8.88
C TRP A 123 2.98 -11.57 -10.39
N PRO A 124 4.01 -12.03 -11.13
CA PRO A 124 4.21 -11.69 -12.54
C PRO A 124 3.07 -12.16 -13.45
N ASN A 125 2.29 -13.14 -13.01
CA ASN A 125 1.19 -13.73 -13.79
C ASN A 125 -0.19 -13.15 -13.42
N LEU A 126 -0.28 -12.23 -12.46
CA LEU A 126 -1.54 -11.59 -12.10
C LEU A 126 -1.71 -10.26 -12.83
N ARG A 127 -2.95 -9.96 -13.20
CA ARG A 127 -3.31 -8.60 -13.58
C ARG A 127 -3.39 -7.73 -12.32
N ILE A 128 -2.52 -6.76 -12.21
CA ILE A 128 -2.41 -5.88 -11.05
C ILE A 128 -2.84 -4.47 -11.43
N THR A 129 -3.81 -3.94 -10.70
CA THR A 129 -4.17 -2.52 -10.68
C THR A 129 -3.86 -1.97 -9.30
N VAL A 130 -3.31 -0.78 -9.21
CA VAL A 130 -3.06 -0.09 -7.94
C VAL A 130 -3.89 1.18 -7.90
N SER A 131 -4.47 1.46 -6.76
CA SER A 131 -5.27 2.66 -6.50
C SER A 131 -5.05 3.17 -5.09
N SER A 132 -5.43 4.40 -4.84
CA SER A 132 -5.33 5.06 -3.53
C SER A 132 -6.55 5.94 -3.27
N PRO A 133 -6.83 6.30 -2.01
CA PRO A 133 -7.83 7.33 -1.72
C PRO A 133 -7.56 8.60 -2.54
N PRO A 134 -8.57 9.20 -3.17
CA PRO A 134 -8.42 10.38 -4.02
C PRO A 134 -8.26 11.66 -3.17
N ILE A 135 -7.21 11.71 -2.37
CA ILE A 135 -6.89 12.82 -1.47
C ILE A 135 -5.79 13.66 -2.13
N PRO A 136 -6.03 14.95 -2.41
CA PRO A 136 -5.00 15.85 -2.91
C PRO A 136 -3.81 15.94 -1.94
N PHE A 137 -2.61 16.17 -2.49
CA PHE A 137 -1.38 16.22 -1.69
C PHE A 137 -1.48 17.22 -0.53
N GLU A 138 -2.01 18.41 -0.79
CA GLU A 138 -2.15 19.49 0.19
C GLU A 138 -3.13 19.15 1.32
N ALA A 139 -4.10 18.27 1.05
CA ALA A 139 -5.08 17.78 2.02
C ALA A 139 -4.69 16.45 2.67
N TYR A 140 -3.57 15.85 2.25
CA TYR A 140 -3.15 14.54 2.74
C TYR A 140 -2.62 14.55 4.19
N PRO A 141 -1.82 15.57 4.63
CA PRO A 141 -1.31 15.64 5.99
C PRO A 141 -2.42 15.64 7.05
N THR A 142 -2.10 15.12 8.23
CA THR A 142 -2.95 15.11 9.41
C THR A 142 -2.21 15.69 10.60
N LEU A 143 -2.88 15.85 11.75
CA LEU A 143 -2.22 16.30 12.98
C LEU A 143 -1.11 15.34 13.44
N ASP A 144 -1.31 14.02 13.27
CA ASP A 144 -0.33 13.00 13.63
C ASP A 144 0.78 12.85 12.57
N PHE A 145 0.51 13.24 11.34
CA PHE A 145 1.43 13.18 10.19
C PHE A 145 1.45 14.53 9.47
N PRO A 146 2.14 15.54 10.03
CA PRO A 146 2.26 16.86 9.42
C PRO A 146 3.04 16.80 8.09
N MET A 147 2.97 17.88 7.31
CA MET A 147 3.53 17.96 5.94
C MET A 147 4.99 17.49 5.87
N ASP A 148 5.85 17.96 6.78
CA ASP A 148 7.28 17.61 6.78
C ASP A 148 7.49 16.09 6.99
N THR A 149 6.68 15.48 7.85
CA THR A 149 6.70 14.02 8.05
C THR A 149 6.26 13.28 6.78
N VAL A 150 5.21 13.76 6.11
CA VAL A 150 4.74 13.18 4.83
C VAL A 150 5.82 13.30 3.77
N ILE A 151 6.48 14.46 3.63
CA ILE A 151 7.57 14.66 2.66
C ILE A 151 8.73 13.71 2.96
N ASN A 152 9.18 13.61 4.21
CA ASN A 152 10.23 12.66 4.60
C ASN A 152 9.88 11.21 4.22
N ILE A 153 8.63 10.79 4.46
CA ILE A 153 8.17 9.46 4.08
C ILE A 153 8.20 9.29 2.55
N MET A 154 7.73 10.28 1.79
CA MET A 154 7.73 10.24 0.33
C MET A 154 9.14 10.16 -0.25
N VAL A 155 10.08 10.94 0.28
CA VAL A 155 11.50 10.92 -0.10
C VAL A 155 12.09 9.53 0.15
N GLY A 156 11.85 8.95 1.32
CA GLY A 156 12.32 7.59 1.61
C GLY A 156 11.66 6.52 0.74
N ASP A 157 10.39 6.68 0.40
CA ASP A 157 9.68 5.75 -0.49
C ASP A 157 10.20 5.87 -1.94
N PHE A 158 10.50 7.08 -2.39
CA PHE A 158 11.10 7.28 -3.71
C PHE A 158 12.52 6.70 -3.79
N GLN A 159 13.37 6.90 -2.77
CA GLN A 159 14.67 6.25 -2.72
C GLN A 159 14.55 4.72 -2.91
N ARG A 160 13.53 4.10 -2.29
CA ARG A 160 13.29 2.66 -2.43
C ARG A 160 12.89 2.25 -3.85
N ILE A 161 12.22 3.11 -4.60
CA ILE A 161 11.95 2.85 -6.04
C ILE A 161 13.26 2.75 -6.83
N LEU A 162 14.27 3.53 -6.47
CA LEU A 162 15.58 3.53 -7.14
C LEU A 162 16.41 2.30 -6.78
N ILE A 163 16.49 1.94 -5.49
CA ILE A 163 17.44 0.94 -4.99
C ILE A 163 16.88 -0.49 -4.88
N TYR A 164 15.57 -0.66 -4.77
CA TYR A 164 14.97 -1.97 -4.58
C TYR A 164 15.10 -2.93 -5.77
N PRO A 165 15.16 -2.47 -7.04
CA PRO A 165 15.45 -3.37 -8.15
C PRO A 165 16.77 -4.12 -8.01
N GLU A 166 17.85 -3.44 -7.63
CA GLU A 166 19.17 -4.05 -7.42
C GLU A 166 19.21 -5.03 -6.24
N LYS A 167 18.36 -4.76 -5.21
CA LYS A 167 18.19 -5.65 -4.05
C LYS A 167 17.23 -6.83 -4.32
N GLY A 168 16.63 -6.92 -5.51
CA GLY A 168 15.66 -7.98 -5.86
C GLY A 168 14.33 -7.87 -5.13
N TYR A 169 13.90 -6.66 -4.73
CA TYR A 169 12.64 -6.42 -4.01
C TYR A 169 11.53 -5.85 -4.88
N ALA A 170 11.87 -5.33 -6.05
CA ALA A 170 10.92 -4.74 -6.99
C ALA A 170 11.44 -4.84 -8.43
N VAL A 171 10.55 -4.67 -9.42
CA VAL A 171 10.99 -4.46 -10.81
C VAL A 171 11.48 -3.02 -10.99
N ALA A 172 12.44 -2.82 -11.89
CA ALA A 172 12.92 -1.49 -12.26
C ALA A 172 11.81 -0.66 -12.92
N GLN A 173 11.80 0.63 -12.65
CA GLN A 173 10.86 1.58 -13.23
C GLN A 173 11.58 2.75 -13.88
N LEU A 174 11.01 3.28 -14.97
CA LEU A 174 11.48 4.54 -15.54
C LEU A 174 11.15 5.69 -14.59
N VAL A 175 12.15 6.47 -14.25
CA VAL A 175 12.02 7.67 -13.44
C VAL A 175 12.30 8.88 -14.35
N PRO A 176 11.35 9.83 -14.48
CA PRO A 176 11.59 11.06 -15.20
C PRO A 176 12.71 11.88 -14.53
N GLU A 177 13.56 12.53 -15.32
CA GLU A 177 14.66 13.36 -14.81
C GLU A 177 14.15 14.46 -13.85
N SER A 178 13.02 15.09 -14.18
CA SER A 178 12.39 16.10 -13.31
C SER A 178 12.04 15.58 -11.93
N VAL A 179 11.64 14.30 -11.82
CA VAL A 179 11.33 13.66 -10.52
C VAL A 179 12.60 13.36 -9.75
N GLN A 180 13.67 12.92 -10.45
CA GLN A 180 14.98 12.73 -9.83
C GLN A 180 15.52 14.06 -9.28
N MET A 181 15.45 15.13 -10.07
CA MET A 181 15.89 16.48 -9.63
C MET A 181 15.10 16.97 -8.41
N ALA A 182 13.80 16.73 -8.38
CA ALA A 182 12.96 17.11 -7.23
C ALA A 182 13.37 16.31 -5.97
N PHE A 183 13.63 15.01 -6.10
CA PHE A 183 14.13 14.19 -5.01
C PHE A 183 15.47 14.72 -4.48
N ASP A 184 16.44 14.99 -5.37
CA ASP A 184 17.75 15.50 -4.98
C ASP A 184 17.64 16.86 -4.27
N SER A 185 16.73 17.72 -4.72
CA SER A 185 16.45 19.02 -4.08
C SER A 185 15.87 18.86 -2.68
N LEU A 186 14.93 17.92 -2.48
CA LEU A 186 14.35 17.65 -1.16
C LEU A 186 15.38 17.08 -0.20
N VAL A 187 16.25 16.16 -0.65
CA VAL A 187 17.36 15.63 0.16
C VAL A 187 18.32 16.76 0.57
N HIS A 188 18.70 17.64 -0.35
CA HIS A 188 19.53 18.81 -0.04
C HIS A 188 18.85 19.79 0.94
N SER A 189 17.52 19.84 0.94
CA SER A 189 16.72 20.66 1.87
C SER A 189 16.55 20.01 3.25
N GLY A 190 17.13 18.82 3.48
CA GLY A 190 17.16 18.17 4.78
C GLY A 190 16.06 17.12 5.01
N PHE A 191 15.26 16.76 4.01
CA PHE A 191 14.29 15.67 4.13
C PHE A 191 14.97 14.30 3.99
N VAL A 192 15.60 13.83 5.06
CA VAL A 192 16.46 12.62 5.06
C VAL A 192 16.06 11.56 6.08
N ASP A 193 15.08 11.82 6.96
CA ASP A 193 14.74 10.98 8.11
C ASP A 193 14.31 9.55 7.74
N GLN A 194 13.84 9.34 6.52
CA GLN A 194 13.31 8.07 6.05
C GLN A 194 14.20 7.40 4.99
N LEU A 195 15.36 7.99 4.71
CA LEU A 195 16.35 7.36 3.86
C LEU A 195 16.90 6.10 4.53
N ILE A 196 17.27 5.13 3.71
CA ILE A 196 17.98 3.93 4.15
C ILE A 196 19.41 3.96 3.61
N GLU A 197 20.33 3.36 4.36
CA GLU A 197 21.71 3.21 3.91
C GLU A 197 21.76 2.37 2.62
N GLN A 198 22.64 2.77 1.72
CA GLN A 198 22.85 2.10 0.43
C GLN A 198 23.71 0.85 0.59
#